data_fc9a4085a6aa36e1732f13bcd2ee31b5
#
_entry.id   fc9a4085a6aa36e1732f13bcd2ee31b5
#
_cell.length_a   1.000
_cell.length_b   1.000
_cell.length_c   1.000
_cell.angle_alpha   90.00
_cell.angle_beta   90.00
_cell.angle_gamma   90.00
#
_symmetry.space_group_name_H-M   'P 1'
#
loop_
_entity.id
_entity.type
_entity.pdbx_description
1 polymer ?
#
loop_
_entity_poly.entity_id
_entity_poly.type
_entity_poly.pdbx_seq_one_letter_code
_entity_poly.pdbx_strand_id
1 'polypeptide(L)'
;MANPRVINGLEELRALQGQEIGVSDWVPVTQEMIDRFADLSGDHQWIHVDVARAQRETPFGSTIAHGFLTVSLLTELSRRAVEVRGDFKMRINYGFNRLRFVSPVPAGAKIRGRFTAKTVTENEVTWLVTVEIEGREKPALVAEWLGRFY
;
A
#
# COMPACT_ATOMS: atom_id res chain seq x y z
N MET A 1 4.07 14.90 -8.85
CA MET A 1 4.39 13.55 -8.34
C MET A 1 5.88 13.47 -8.08
N ALA A 2 6.28 12.96 -6.92
CA ALA A 2 7.68 12.66 -6.67
C ALA A 2 8.15 11.61 -7.69
N ASN A 3 9.38 11.74 -8.18
CA ASN A 3 9.94 10.72 -9.05
C ASN A 3 10.34 9.51 -8.20
N PRO A 4 9.99 8.28 -8.58
CA PRO A 4 10.41 7.11 -7.87
C PRO A 4 11.94 6.98 -7.89
N ARG A 5 12.50 6.41 -6.83
CA ARG A 5 13.92 6.05 -6.83
C ARG A 5 14.15 4.92 -7.83
N VAL A 6 15.05 5.13 -8.77
CA VAL A 6 15.43 4.13 -9.77
C VAL A 6 16.51 3.21 -9.20
N ILE A 7 16.29 1.91 -9.31
CA ILE A 7 17.21 0.83 -8.94
C ILE A 7 17.49 0.00 -10.20
N ASN A 8 18.75 -0.17 -10.55
CA ASN A 8 19.16 -0.87 -11.76
C ASN A 8 19.51 -2.34 -11.46
N GLY A 9 18.49 -3.17 -11.49
CA GLY A 9 18.57 -4.61 -11.29
C GLY A 9 18.48 -5.06 -9.84
N LEU A 10 18.26 -6.36 -9.66
CA LEU A 10 18.15 -6.98 -8.34
C LEU A 10 19.49 -7.00 -7.58
N GLU A 11 20.62 -6.95 -8.26
CA GLU A 11 21.93 -6.87 -7.63
C GLU A 11 22.12 -5.54 -6.88
N GLU A 12 21.74 -4.41 -7.50
CA GLU A 12 21.77 -3.12 -6.82
C GLU A 12 20.81 -3.11 -5.64
N LEU A 13 19.60 -3.66 -5.81
CA LEU A 13 18.62 -3.76 -4.73
C LEU A 13 19.15 -4.63 -3.57
N ARG A 14 19.81 -5.72 -3.88
CA ARG A 14 20.44 -6.62 -2.88
C ARG A 14 21.52 -5.90 -2.07
N ALA A 15 22.32 -5.06 -2.70
CA ALA A 15 23.32 -4.24 -2.01
C ALA A 15 22.71 -3.23 -1.03
N LEU A 16 21.45 -2.87 -1.24
CA LEU A 16 20.68 -1.96 -0.38
C LEU A 16 19.78 -2.69 0.64
N GLN A 17 19.93 -4.01 0.76
CA GLN A 17 19.13 -4.82 1.65
C GLN A 17 19.19 -4.31 3.11
N GLY A 18 18.05 -4.20 3.77
CA GLY A 18 17.89 -3.63 5.10
C GLY A 18 17.69 -2.13 5.14
N GLN A 19 17.82 -1.43 4.00
CA GLN A 19 17.64 0.01 3.91
C GLN A 19 16.26 0.38 3.36
N GLU A 20 15.75 1.52 3.77
CA GLU A 20 14.58 2.13 3.13
C GLU A 20 14.95 2.55 1.71
N ILE A 21 14.25 1.99 0.74
CA ILE A 21 14.53 2.24 -0.68
C ILE A 21 13.78 3.46 -1.18
N GLY A 22 12.52 3.64 -0.76
CA GLY A 22 11.75 4.77 -1.20
C GLY A 22 10.48 4.99 -0.39
N VAL A 23 9.96 6.20 -0.53
CA VAL A 23 8.69 6.65 0.07
C VAL A 23 7.87 7.27 -1.04
N SER A 24 6.62 6.87 -1.18
CA SER A 24 5.72 7.48 -2.17
C SER A 24 5.32 8.90 -1.76
N ASP A 25 4.83 9.68 -2.71
CA ASP A 25 4.01 10.84 -2.39
C ASP A 25 2.67 10.42 -1.79
N TRP A 26 1.92 11.40 -1.26
CA TRP A 26 0.61 11.18 -0.68
C TRP A 26 -0.45 10.91 -1.76
N VAL A 27 -1.28 9.91 -1.54
CA VAL A 27 -2.38 9.51 -2.42
C VAL A 27 -3.69 9.63 -1.65
N PRO A 28 -4.68 10.39 -2.16
CA PRO A 28 -5.98 10.47 -1.51
C PRO A 28 -6.76 9.16 -1.67
N VAL A 29 -7.45 8.75 -0.61
CA VAL A 29 -8.40 7.64 -0.62
C VAL A 29 -9.80 8.22 -0.54
N THR A 30 -10.42 8.40 -1.69
CA THR A 30 -11.72 9.09 -1.80
C THR A 30 -12.89 8.15 -1.54
N GLN A 31 -14.05 8.71 -1.18
CA GLN A 31 -15.29 7.93 -1.08
C GLN A 31 -15.64 7.24 -2.41
N GLU A 32 -15.39 7.89 -3.54
CA GLU A 32 -15.61 7.27 -4.86
C GLU A 32 -14.78 6.00 -5.06
N MET A 33 -13.52 6.02 -4.64
CA MET A 33 -12.66 4.82 -4.70
C MET A 33 -13.22 3.70 -3.82
N ILE A 34 -13.70 4.04 -2.63
CA ILE A 34 -14.30 3.09 -1.69
C ILE A 34 -15.57 2.50 -2.28
N ASP A 35 -16.46 3.32 -2.85
CA ASP A 35 -17.70 2.87 -3.47
C ASP A 35 -17.43 1.92 -4.65
N ARG A 36 -16.47 2.26 -5.51
CA ARG A 36 -16.05 1.41 -6.63
C ARG A 36 -15.46 0.08 -6.15
N PHE A 37 -14.69 0.10 -5.06
CA PHE A 37 -14.12 -1.12 -4.49
C PHE A 37 -15.22 -1.98 -3.85
N ALA A 38 -16.21 -1.37 -3.20
CA ALA A 38 -17.39 -2.09 -2.69
C ALA A 38 -18.13 -2.81 -3.82
N ASP A 39 -18.34 -2.14 -4.94
CA ASP A 39 -18.99 -2.74 -6.13
C ASP A 39 -18.16 -3.89 -6.71
N LEU A 40 -16.84 -3.70 -6.81
CA LEU A 40 -15.93 -4.70 -7.36
C LEU A 40 -15.83 -5.95 -6.46
N SER A 41 -15.71 -5.75 -5.16
CA SER A 41 -15.49 -6.83 -4.18
C SER A 41 -16.78 -7.47 -3.65
N GLY A 42 -17.92 -6.80 -3.80
CA GLY A 42 -19.18 -7.19 -3.20
C GLY A 42 -19.31 -6.83 -1.72
N ASP A 43 -18.33 -6.16 -1.13
CA ASP A 43 -18.36 -5.72 0.27
C ASP A 43 -18.98 -4.33 0.39
N HIS A 44 -20.30 -4.31 0.55
CA HIS A 44 -21.11 -3.11 0.74
C HIS A 44 -21.48 -2.88 2.22
N GLN A 45 -20.64 -3.30 3.15
CA GLN A 45 -20.89 -3.03 4.56
C GLN A 45 -21.05 -1.52 4.77
N TRP A 46 -22.07 -1.13 5.55
CA TRP A 46 -22.44 0.27 5.73
C TRP A 46 -21.30 1.19 6.22
N ILE A 47 -20.35 0.65 6.95
CA ILE A 47 -19.18 1.41 7.43
C ILE A 47 -18.32 1.98 6.30
N HIS A 48 -18.44 1.43 5.08
CA HIS A 48 -17.70 1.87 3.90
C HIS A 48 -18.53 2.78 2.99
N VAL A 49 -19.84 2.57 2.90
CA VAL A 49 -20.67 3.18 1.84
C VAL A 49 -21.76 4.10 2.34
N ASP A 50 -22.21 3.98 3.59
CA ASP A 50 -23.24 4.83 4.15
C ASP A 50 -22.64 5.97 4.98
N VAL A 51 -22.33 7.08 4.29
CA VAL A 51 -21.66 8.25 4.88
C VAL A 51 -22.44 8.81 6.07
N ALA A 52 -23.76 8.98 5.93
CA ALA A 52 -24.60 9.57 6.96
C ALA A 52 -24.67 8.69 8.21
N ARG A 53 -24.82 7.38 8.03
CA ARG A 53 -24.81 6.43 9.12
C ARG A 53 -23.45 6.33 9.79
N ALA A 54 -22.37 6.27 9.01
CA ALA A 54 -21.01 6.18 9.52
C ALA A 54 -20.63 7.40 10.39
N GLN A 55 -21.07 8.60 10.00
CA GLN A 55 -20.86 9.81 10.80
C GLN A 55 -21.50 9.73 12.19
N ARG A 56 -22.66 9.11 12.29
CA ARG A 56 -23.42 9.02 13.55
C ARG A 56 -23.03 7.82 14.42
N GLU A 57 -22.72 6.69 13.81
CA GLU A 57 -22.65 5.39 14.49
C GLU A 57 -21.24 4.80 14.60
N THR A 58 -20.25 5.31 13.83
CA THR A 58 -18.87 4.83 13.98
C THR A 58 -18.07 5.71 14.95
N PRO A 59 -17.10 5.14 15.65
CA PRO A 59 -16.18 5.94 16.46
C PRO A 59 -15.23 6.79 15.63
N PHE A 60 -15.23 6.62 14.29
CA PHE A 60 -14.36 7.34 13.37
C PHE A 60 -14.95 8.66 12.88
N GLY A 61 -16.27 8.85 13.02
CA GLY A 61 -16.99 10.02 12.54
C GLY A 61 -17.07 10.12 11.01
N SER A 62 -16.75 9.05 10.31
CA SER A 62 -16.74 8.97 8.84
C SER A 62 -16.85 7.51 8.38
N THR A 63 -17.08 7.32 7.09
CA THR A 63 -16.80 6.03 6.45
C THR A 63 -15.29 5.77 6.44
N ILE A 64 -14.94 4.51 6.33
CA ILE A 64 -13.55 4.05 6.25
C ILE A 64 -13.33 3.20 5.01
N ALA A 65 -12.11 3.23 4.49
CA ALA A 65 -11.71 2.36 3.40
C ALA A 65 -11.69 0.90 3.85
N HIS A 66 -12.02 -0.01 2.92
CA HIS A 66 -11.77 -1.44 3.12
C HIS A 66 -10.27 -1.66 3.34
N GLY A 67 -9.92 -2.50 4.28
CA GLY A 67 -8.52 -2.90 4.43
C GLY A 67 -7.93 -3.47 3.13
N PHE A 68 -8.71 -4.27 2.41
CA PHE A 68 -8.31 -4.82 1.11
C PHE A 68 -8.15 -3.77 0.01
N LEU A 69 -8.87 -2.64 0.06
CA LEU A 69 -8.59 -1.52 -0.83
C LEU A 69 -7.19 -0.95 -0.57
N THR A 70 -6.85 -0.71 0.70
CA THR A 70 -5.51 -0.22 1.07
C THR A 70 -4.41 -1.19 0.62
N VAL A 71 -4.61 -2.50 0.78
CA VAL A 71 -3.69 -3.53 0.26
C VAL A 71 -3.57 -3.43 -1.26
N SER A 72 -4.68 -3.29 -1.97
CA SER A 72 -4.67 -3.15 -3.44
C SER A 72 -3.89 -1.93 -3.92
N LEU A 73 -3.90 -0.86 -3.14
CA LEU A 73 -3.15 0.38 -3.45
C LEU A 73 -1.63 0.25 -3.24
N LEU A 74 -1.12 -0.82 -2.64
CA LEU A 74 0.32 -1.05 -2.49
C LEU A 74 1.04 -1.02 -3.84
N THR A 75 0.43 -1.51 -4.90
CA THR A 75 1.01 -1.47 -6.24
C THR A 75 1.21 -0.04 -6.73
N GLU A 76 0.21 0.81 -6.55
CA GLU A 76 0.30 2.23 -6.93
C GLU A 76 1.33 2.97 -6.07
N LEU A 77 1.30 2.78 -4.74
CA LEU A 77 2.23 3.40 -3.83
C LEU A 77 3.69 2.95 -4.12
N SER A 78 3.90 1.67 -4.43
CA SER A 78 5.24 1.17 -4.75
C SER A 78 5.79 1.78 -6.03
N ARG A 79 4.96 1.91 -7.08
CA ARG A 79 5.37 2.55 -8.35
C ARG A 79 5.77 4.01 -8.19
N ARG A 80 5.15 4.71 -7.22
CA ARG A 80 5.49 6.10 -6.88
C ARG A 80 6.75 6.21 -6.03
N ALA A 81 7.12 5.15 -5.34
CA ALA A 81 8.29 5.14 -4.44
C ALA A 81 9.55 4.58 -5.10
N VAL A 82 9.43 3.49 -5.86
CA VAL A 82 10.56 2.71 -6.36
C VAL A 82 10.27 2.18 -7.76
N GLU A 83 11.24 2.37 -8.66
CA GLU A 83 11.26 1.74 -9.97
C GLU A 83 12.47 0.79 -10.06
N VAL A 84 12.24 -0.51 -10.06
CA VAL A 84 13.30 -1.51 -10.29
C VAL A 84 13.36 -1.77 -11.79
N ARG A 85 14.45 -1.38 -12.44
CA ARG A 85 14.74 -1.63 -13.86
C ARG A 85 15.52 -2.92 -14.01
N GLY A 86 15.34 -3.59 -15.13
CA GLY A 86 16.07 -4.83 -15.44
C GLY A 86 15.42 -5.56 -16.60
N ASP A 87 16.04 -6.64 -17.01
CA ASP A 87 15.54 -7.51 -18.08
C ASP A 87 14.47 -8.49 -17.54
N PHE A 88 13.37 -7.90 -17.06
CA PHE A 88 12.24 -8.64 -16.52
C PHE A 88 11.05 -8.57 -17.49
N LYS A 89 10.52 -9.73 -17.84
CA LYS A 89 9.29 -9.83 -18.64
C LYS A 89 8.05 -9.51 -17.83
N MET A 90 8.05 -9.85 -16.55
CA MET A 90 6.92 -9.60 -15.66
C MET A 90 7.33 -9.55 -14.19
N ARG A 91 6.47 -8.92 -13.39
CA ARG A 91 6.54 -8.88 -11.94
C ARG A 91 5.22 -9.37 -11.39
N ILE A 92 5.27 -10.27 -10.43
CA ILE A 92 4.09 -10.90 -9.84
C ILE A 92 4.01 -10.57 -8.36
N ASN A 93 2.83 -10.14 -7.92
CA ASN A 93 2.49 -10.10 -6.49
C ASN A 93 2.35 -11.54 -6.03
N TYR A 94 3.31 -12.03 -5.24
CA TYR A 94 3.37 -13.43 -4.86
C TYR A 94 2.60 -13.73 -3.58
N GLY A 95 2.58 -12.79 -2.64
CA GLY A 95 1.88 -12.93 -1.38
C GLY A 95 2.44 -12.05 -0.28
N PHE A 96 2.09 -12.41 0.94
CA PHE A 96 2.54 -11.75 2.16
C PHE A 96 2.98 -12.81 3.17
N ASN A 97 4.13 -12.60 3.82
CA ASN A 97 4.49 -13.38 5.01
C ASN A 97 3.70 -12.88 6.23
N ARG A 98 3.44 -11.58 6.25
CA ARG A 98 2.70 -10.91 7.31
C ARG A 98 1.96 -9.70 6.74
N LEU A 99 0.73 -9.51 7.22
CA LEU A 99 -0.09 -8.35 6.93
C LEU A 99 -0.93 -8.02 8.17
N ARG A 100 -0.88 -6.77 8.62
CA ARG A 100 -1.69 -6.27 9.73
C ARG A 100 -2.31 -4.92 9.37
N PHE A 101 -3.61 -4.80 9.56
CA PHE A 101 -4.32 -3.53 9.57
C PHE A 101 -4.19 -2.93 10.98
N VAL A 102 -3.53 -1.78 11.07
CA VAL A 102 -3.25 -1.13 12.36
C VAL A 102 -4.29 -0.07 12.68
N SER A 103 -4.60 0.78 11.70
CA SER A 103 -5.60 1.84 11.85
C SER A 103 -6.49 1.94 10.62
N PRO A 104 -7.80 2.24 10.79
CA PRO A 104 -8.68 2.47 9.65
C PRO A 104 -8.28 3.74 8.91
N VAL A 105 -8.45 3.73 7.59
CA VAL A 105 -8.25 4.88 6.72
C VAL A 105 -9.59 5.59 6.51
N PRO A 106 -9.81 6.78 7.07
CA PRO A 106 -11.04 7.52 6.82
C PRO A 106 -11.18 7.91 5.35
N ALA A 107 -12.40 7.94 4.84
CA ALA A 107 -12.66 8.48 3.51
C ALA A 107 -12.14 9.93 3.41
N GLY A 108 -11.42 10.23 2.32
CA GLY A 108 -10.79 11.52 2.10
C GLY A 108 -9.39 11.68 2.72
N ALA A 109 -8.95 10.75 3.56
CA ALA A 109 -7.57 10.78 4.06
C ALA A 109 -6.56 10.49 2.95
N LYS A 110 -5.34 10.95 3.14
CA LYS A 110 -4.22 10.63 2.25
C LYS A 110 -3.32 9.59 2.89
N ILE A 111 -2.82 8.67 2.08
CA ILE A 111 -1.89 7.62 2.49
C ILE A 111 -0.61 7.70 1.66
N ARG A 112 0.50 7.19 2.21
CA ARG A 112 1.74 6.95 1.46
C ARG A 112 2.41 5.66 1.92
N GLY A 113 3.16 5.05 1.02
CA GLY A 113 3.91 3.83 1.30
C GLY A 113 5.39 4.11 1.54
N ARG A 114 5.95 3.46 2.57
CA ARG A 114 7.38 3.36 2.82
C ARG A 114 7.84 1.94 2.54
N PHE A 115 8.92 1.79 1.79
CA PHE A 115 9.38 0.49 1.29
C PHE A 115 10.84 0.27 1.66
N THR A 116 11.09 -0.81 2.41
CA THR A 116 12.42 -1.30 2.76
C THR A 116 12.63 -2.67 2.12
N ALA A 117 13.75 -2.89 1.45
CA ALA A 117 14.10 -4.20 0.93
C ALA A 117 14.61 -5.07 2.10
N LYS A 118 13.78 -5.99 2.61
CA LYS A 118 14.16 -6.88 3.70
C LYS A 118 15.11 -7.96 3.23
N THR A 119 14.71 -8.70 2.20
CA THR A 119 15.52 -9.74 1.57
C THR A 119 15.38 -9.67 0.06
N VAL A 120 16.47 -9.92 -0.64
CA VAL A 120 16.51 -9.95 -2.10
C VAL A 120 17.22 -11.23 -2.52
N THR A 121 16.50 -12.13 -3.16
CA THR A 121 17.06 -13.35 -3.76
C THR A 121 17.28 -13.14 -5.26
N GLU A 122 17.55 -14.22 -5.98
CA GLU A 122 17.78 -14.18 -7.43
C GLU A 122 16.56 -13.62 -8.19
N ASN A 123 15.33 -13.92 -7.73
CA ASN A 123 14.11 -13.53 -8.42
C ASN A 123 12.97 -13.08 -7.48
N GLU A 124 13.22 -12.95 -6.18
CA GLU A 124 12.19 -12.58 -5.21
C GLU A 124 12.68 -11.47 -4.29
N VAL A 125 11.82 -10.52 -4.03
CA VAL A 125 12.03 -9.44 -3.06
C VAL A 125 10.97 -9.53 -1.98
N THR A 126 11.40 -9.53 -0.72
CA THR A 126 10.53 -9.29 0.43
C THR A 126 10.64 -7.84 0.83
N TRP A 127 9.55 -7.12 0.69
CA TRP A 127 9.43 -5.72 1.09
C TRP A 127 8.85 -5.60 2.49
N LEU A 128 9.51 -4.86 3.37
CA LEU A 128 8.85 -4.30 4.55
C LEU A 128 8.10 -3.06 4.09
N VAL A 129 6.80 -3.06 4.32
CA VAL A 129 5.93 -1.97 3.91
C VAL A 129 5.24 -1.38 5.12
N THR A 130 5.27 -0.06 5.21
CA THR A 130 4.43 0.71 6.12
C THR A 130 3.60 1.68 5.30
N VAL A 131 2.28 1.61 5.44
CA VAL A 131 1.37 2.61 4.85
C VAL A 131 0.97 3.59 5.92
N GLU A 132 1.41 4.82 5.76
CA GLU A 132 1.12 5.93 6.67
C GLU A 132 -0.18 6.64 6.28
N ILE A 133 -0.85 7.24 7.27
CA ILE A 133 -2.00 8.14 7.08
C ILE A 133 -1.55 9.54 7.43
N GLU A 134 -1.76 10.51 6.54
CA GLU A 134 -1.37 11.91 6.75
C GLU A 134 -1.94 12.46 8.07
N GLY A 135 -1.08 13.07 8.87
CA GLY A 135 -1.45 13.65 10.15
C GLY A 135 -1.70 12.65 11.28
N ARG A 136 -1.40 11.36 11.09
CA ARG A 136 -1.56 10.33 12.12
C ARG A 136 -0.25 9.64 12.43
N GLU A 137 -0.04 9.35 13.73
CA GLU A 137 1.15 8.63 14.18
C GLU A 137 1.09 7.13 13.84
N LYS A 138 -0.09 6.51 14.02
CA LYS A 138 -0.28 5.08 13.72
C LYS A 138 -0.50 4.87 12.22
N PRO A 139 0.20 3.90 11.61
CA PRO A 139 0.01 3.58 10.19
C PRO A 139 -1.35 2.91 9.93
N ALA A 140 -1.76 2.91 8.66
CA ALA A 140 -2.91 2.14 8.19
C ALA A 140 -2.64 0.64 8.22
N LEU A 141 -1.48 0.24 7.66
CA LEU A 141 -1.05 -1.15 7.65
C LEU A 141 0.47 -1.28 7.71
N VAL A 142 0.91 -2.45 8.13
CA VAL A 142 2.29 -2.93 8.01
C VAL A 142 2.28 -4.31 7.37
N ALA A 143 3.25 -4.58 6.52
CA ALA A 143 3.30 -5.85 5.78
C ALA A 143 4.73 -6.29 5.47
N GLU A 144 4.89 -7.60 5.32
CA GLU A 144 5.99 -8.22 4.58
C GLU A 144 5.42 -8.73 3.25
N TRP A 145 5.68 -7.99 2.19
CA TRP A 145 5.12 -8.20 0.87
C TRP A 145 6.12 -8.83 -0.08
N LEU A 146 5.71 -9.91 -0.73
CA LEU A 146 6.55 -10.69 -1.64
C LEU A 146 6.27 -10.33 -3.09
N GLY A 147 7.31 -9.93 -3.81
CA GLY A 147 7.28 -9.72 -5.26
C GLY A 147 8.23 -10.65 -5.97
N ARG A 148 7.81 -11.26 -7.06
CA ARG A 148 8.65 -12.09 -7.94
C ARG A 148 8.88 -11.43 -9.28
N PHE A 149 10.08 -11.63 -9.78
CA PHE A 149 10.57 -11.08 -11.05
C PHE A 149 10.92 -12.22 -11.99
N TYR A 150 10.40 -12.17 -13.22
CA TYR A 150 10.59 -13.18 -14.27
C TYR A 150 11.05 -12.57 -15.59
#